data_24785622af4630875d744fff42aaf0f1
#
_entry.id   24785622af4630875d744fff42aaf0f1
#
_cell.length_a   1.000
_cell.length_b   1.000
_cell.length_c   1.000
_cell.angle_alpha   90.00
_cell.angle_beta   90.00
_cell.angle_gamma   90.00
#
_symmetry.space_group_name_H-M   'P 1'
#
loop_
_entity.id
_entity.type
_entity.pdbx_description
1 polymer ?
#
loop_
_entity_poly.entity_id
_entity_poly.type
_entity_poly.pdbx_seq_one_letter_code
_entity_poly.pdbx_strand_id
1 'polypeptide(L)'
;MKRVMLPLIMLLLSVQTFAQNSIEEQVKTLSNQKWQWMADKNVDSLNLLFDDKSMFVHMGGSWGKTQELNVIKGGGIHYKKAEVYSIIINIIGNTAILLNDIDLIAVVGGNEVINPFMVTEVYVNENGQWKMGSLTFSKLSRPVKIK
;
A
#
# COMPACT_ATOMS: atom_id res chain seq x y z
N MET A 1 -25.01 40.48 13.49
CA MET A 1 -24.60 39.60 12.40
C MET A 1 -23.29 38.81 12.64
N LYS A 2 -22.60 38.93 13.78
CA LYS A 2 -21.31 38.23 14.06
C LYS A 2 -21.43 36.86 14.76
N ARG A 3 -22.64 36.43 15.17
CA ARG A 3 -22.80 35.15 15.96
C ARG A 3 -23.18 33.93 15.16
N VAL A 4 -23.45 34.03 13.85
CA VAL A 4 -23.90 32.91 13.03
C VAL A 4 -22.74 32.19 12.30
N MET A 5 -21.59 32.85 12.14
CA MET A 5 -20.45 32.27 11.42
C MET A 5 -19.65 31.20 12.22
N LEU A 6 -19.62 31.30 13.56
CA LEU A 6 -18.83 30.41 14.40
C LEU A 6 -19.31 28.95 14.38
N PRO A 7 -20.63 28.65 14.48
CA PRO A 7 -21.10 27.27 14.41
C PRO A 7 -20.97 26.65 13.01
N LEU A 8 -21.03 27.45 11.94
CA LEU A 8 -20.86 26.96 10.57
C LEU A 8 -19.42 26.57 10.28
N ILE A 9 -18.44 27.31 10.79
CA ILE A 9 -16.99 26.98 10.65
C ILE A 9 -16.65 25.71 11.44
N MET A 10 -17.18 25.52 12.65
CA MET A 10 -16.98 24.27 13.42
C MET A 10 -17.61 23.05 12.73
N LEU A 11 -18.75 23.21 12.08
CA LEU A 11 -19.40 22.12 11.35
C LEU A 11 -18.56 21.69 10.12
N LEU A 12 -17.99 22.66 9.39
CA LEU A 12 -17.13 22.39 8.23
C LEU A 12 -15.82 21.67 8.62
N LEU A 13 -15.23 22.02 9.76
CA LEU A 13 -14.02 21.37 10.27
C LEU A 13 -14.29 19.91 10.71
N SER A 14 -15.45 19.65 11.29
CA SER A 14 -15.82 18.28 11.70
C SER A 14 -16.06 17.36 10.50
N VAL A 15 -16.66 17.85 9.44
CA VAL A 15 -16.89 17.06 8.21
C VAL A 15 -15.58 16.69 7.53
N GLN A 16 -14.58 17.57 7.54
CA GLN A 16 -13.26 17.27 6.94
C GLN A 16 -12.52 16.18 7.70
N THR A 17 -12.56 16.17 9.03
CA THR A 17 -11.91 15.13 9.84
C THR A 17 -12.56 13.75 9.65
N PHE A 18 -13.87 13.66 9.58
CA PHE A 18 -14.58 12.41 9.31
C PHE A 18 -14.28 11.87 7.90
N ALA A 19 -14.20 12.73 6.88
CA ALA A 19 -13.88 12.35 5.52
C ALA A 19 -12.45 11.82 5.39
N GLN A 20 -11.48 12.43 6.05
CA GLN A 20 -10.09 11.99 6.04
C GLN A 20 -9.92 10.64 6.73
N ASN A 21 -10.52 10.42 7.90
CA ASN A 21 -10.51 9.14 8.59
C ASN A 21 -11.13 8.03 7.73
N SER A 22 -12.21 8.34 6.97
CA SER A 22 -12.81 7.39 6.03
C SER A 22 -11.87 7.03 4.87
N ILE A 23 -11.11 8.00 4.34
CA ILE A 23 -10.14 7.78 3.26
C ILE A 23 -8.95 6.94 3.75
N GLU A 24 -8.39 7.25 4.92
CA GLU A 24 -7.30 6.47 5.50
C GLU A 24 -7.69 5.01 5.73
N GLU A 25 -8.90 4.75 6.25
CA GLU A 25 -9.39 3.37 6.43
C GLU A 25 -9.62 2.64 5.10
N GLN A 26 -10.07 3.32 4.05
CA GLN A 26 -10.18 2.74 2.70
C GLN A 26 -8.81 2.31 2.18
N VAL A 27 -7.81 3.19 2.25
CA VAL A 27 -6.45 2.91 1.77
C VAL A 27 -5.80 1.80 2.59
N LYS A 28 -5.97 1.79 3.90
CA LYS A 28 -5.49 0.74 4.80
C LYS A 28 -6.10 -0.63 4.46
N THR A 29 -7.42 -0.66 4.24
CA THR A 29 -8.12 -1.88 3.83
C THR A 29 -7.58 -2.39 2.50
N LEU A 30 -7.37 -1.50 1.54
CA LEU A 30 -6.85 -1.84 0.22
C LEU A 30 -5.41 -2.38 0.29
N SER A 31 -4.56 -1.78 1.13
CA SER A 31 -3.21 -2.29 1.39
C SER A 31 -3.23 -3.71 1.96
N ASN A 32 -4.10 -3.98 2.93
CA ASN A 32 -4.25 -5.33 3.50
C ASN A 32 -4.74 -6.34 2.45
N GLN A 33 -5.72 -5.97 1.64
CA GLN A 33 -6.21 -6.81 0.54
C GLN A 33 -5.13 -7.08 -0.50
N LYS A 34 -4.33 -6.07 -0.84
CA LYS A 34 -3.19 -6.22 -1.75
C LYS A 34 -2.22 -7.30 -1.25
N TRP A 35 -1.84 -7.29 0.03
CA TRP A 35 -0.95 -8.31 0.58
C TRP A 35 -1.54 -9.71 0.45
N GLN A 36 -2.86 -9.85 0.70
CA GLN A 36 -3.54 -11.14 0.51
C GLN A 36 -3.55 -11.56 -0.97
N TRP A 37 -3.88 -10.65 -1.90
CA TRP A 37 -3.86 -10.96 -3.33
C TRP A 37 -2.45 -11.32 -3.84
N MET A 38 -1.40 -10.70 -3.29
CA MET A 38 -0.01 -11.05 -3.61
C MET A 38 0.33 -12.46 -3.08
N ALA A 39 -0.12 -12.81 -1.88
CA ALA A 39 0.07 -14.13 -1.29
C ALA A 39 -0.65 -15.23 -2.09
N ASP A 40 -1.88 -14.95 -2.50
CA ASP A 40 -2.73 -15.87 -3.27
C ASP A 40 -2.39 -15.91 -4.76
N LYS A 41 -1.45 -15.06 -5.22
CA LYS A 41 -1.14 -14.84 -6.65
C LYS A 41 -2.39 -14.45 -7.47
N ASN A 42 -3.31 -13.72 -6.86
CA ASN A 42 -4.53 -13.22 -7.50
C ASN A 42 -4.19 -12.05 -8.44
N VAL A 43 -3.60 -12.36 -9.59
CA VAL A 43 -3.15 -11.36 -10.57
C VAL A 43 -4.29 -10.56 -11.17
N ASP A 44 -5.51 -11.08 -11.21
CA ASP A 44 -6.67 -10.37 -11.72
C ASP A 44 -7.04 -9.19 -10.82
N SER A 45 -7.12 -9.42 -9.51
CA SER A 45 -7.36 -8.35 -8.53
C SER A 45 -6.21 -7.35 -8.49
N LEU A 46 -4.95 -7.82 -8.55
CA LEU A 46 -3.78 -6.95 -8.60
C LEU A 46 -3.74 -6.11 -9.89
N ASN A 47 -4.14 -6.68 -11.03
CA ASN A 47 -4.23 -5.94 -12.30
C ASN A 47 -5.26 -4.80 -12.25
N LEU A 48 -6.36 -4.99 -11.53
CA LEU A 48 -7.37 -3.94 -11.31
C LEU A 48 -6.85 -2.86 -10.35
N LEU A 49 -6.07 -3.24 -9.33
CA LEU A 49 -5.50 -2.32 -8.36
C LEU A 49 -4.36 -1.49 -8.94
N PHE A 50 -3.42 -2.11 -9.65
CA PHE A 50 -2.23 -1.46 -10.17
C PHE A 50 -2.58 -0.52 -11.33
N ASP A 51 -2.14 0.74 -11.22
CA ASP A 51 -2.21 1.67 -12.33
C ASP A 51 -1.32 1.19 -13.50
N ASP A 52 -1.67 1.55 -14.73
CA ASP A 52 -0.90 1.13 -15.91
C ASP A 52 0.53 1.72 -15.93
N LYS A 53 0.74 2.84 -15.23
CA LYS A 53 2.04 3.52 -15.06
C LYS A 53 2.71 3.18 -13.73
N SER A 54 2.18 2.21 -12.98
CA SER A 54 2.74 1.87 -11.67
C SER A 54 4.17 1.35 -11.76
N MET A 55 4.97 1.68 -10.75
CA MET A 55 6.37 1.30 -10.63
C MET A 55 6.58 0.49 -9.34
N PHE A 56 7.32 -0.60 -9.49
CA PHE A 56 7.67 -1.52 -8.40
C PHE A 56 9.19 -1.50 -8.21
N VAL A 57 9.64 -1.23 -6.99
CA VAL A 57 11.06 -1.14 -6.64
C VAL A 57 11.40 -2.21 -5.62
N HIS A 58 12.24 -3.15 -6.02
CA HIS A 58 12.73 -4.25 -5.19
C HIS A 58 14.23 -4.10 -4.92
N MET A 59 14.79 -4.89 -4.02
CA MET A 59 16.23 -4.87 -3.74
C MET A 59 17.08 -5.22 -4.98
N GLY A 60 16.55 -6.05 -5.88
CA GLY A 60 17.26 -6.53 -7.05
C GLY A 60 16.97 -5.78 -8.35
N GLY A 61 16.06 -4.80 -8.33
CA GLY A 61 15.69 -4.05 -9.53
C GLY A 61 14.34 -3.37 -9.44
N SER A 62 13.97 -2.67 -10.51
CA SER A 62 12.67 -1.99 -10.61
C SER A 62 12.04 -2.23 -11.98
N TRP A 63 10.70 -2.29 -12.00
CA TRP A 63 9.93 -2.55 -13.22
C TRP A 63 8.49 -2.05 -13.10
N GLY A 64 7.78 -2.08 -14.22
CA GLY A 64 6.37 -1.67 -14.29
C GLY A 64 5.39 -2.82 -14.04
N LYS A 65 4.09 -2.48 -14.11
CA LYS A 65 2.95 -3.36 -13.85
C LYS A 65 3.02 -4.73 -14.52
N THR A 66 3.24 -4.76 -15.82
CA THR A 66 3.22 -6.02 -16.60
C THR A 66 4.26 -7.01 -16.08
N GLN A 67 5.47 -6.53 -15.79
CA GLN A 67 6.51 -7.40 -15.25
C GLN A 67 6.21 -7.85 -13.83
N GLU A 68 5.69 -6.97 -12.95
CA GLU A 68 5.31 -7.34 -11.59
C GLU A 68 4.25 -8.45 -11.59
N LEU A 69 3.18 -8.31 -12.39
CA LEU A 69 2.14 -9.34 -12.50
C LEU A 69 2.71 -10.67 -13.01
N ASN A 70 3.63 -10.64 -13.98
CA ASN A 70 4.29 -11.84 -14.49
C ASN A 70 5.18 -12.50 -13.43
N VAL A 71 5.92 -11.71 -12.65
CA VAL A 71 6.77 -12.20 -11.54
C VAL A 71 5.93 -12.89 -10.48
N ILE A 72 4.80 -12.28 -10.09
CA ILE A 72 3.87 -12.86 -9.09
C ILE A 72 3.23 -14.14 -9.65
N LYS A 73 2.69 -14.10 -10.86
CA LYS A 73 2.03 -15.22 -11.52
C LYS A 73 2.96 -16.42 -11.66
N GLY A 74 4.18 -16.17 -12.14
CA GLY A 74 5.19 -17.19 -12.37
C GLY A 74 5.89 -17.67 -11.10
N GLY A 75 5.72 -16.96 -9.97
CA GLY A 75 6.34 -17.30 -8.69
C GLY A 75 7.84 -16.98 -8.62
N GLY A 76 8.35 -16.12 -9.50
CA GLY A 76 9.73 -15.61 -9.41
C GLY A 76 9.97 -14.90 -8.09
N ILE A 77 8.94 -14.18 -7.60
CA ILE A 77 8.79 -13.77 -6.20
C ILE A 77 7.40 -14.21 -5.75
N HIS A 78 7.31 -15.03 -4.71
CA HIS A 78 6.05 -15.39 -4.07
C HIS A 78 6.00 -14.72 -2.68
N TYR A 79 5.15 -13.73 -2.52
CA TYR A 79 4.93 -12.96 -1.28
C TYR A 79 4.02 -13.75 -0.34
N LYS A 80 4.56 -14.73 0.39
CA LYS A 80 3.76 -15.66 1.20
C LYS A 80 2.98 -14.99 2.32
N LYS A 81 3.62 -14.05 3.03
CA LYS A 81 3.00 -13.34 4.16
C LYS A 81 3.75 -12.04 4.43
N ALA A 82 3.02 -10.96 4.58
CA ALA A 82 3.51 -9.72 5.18
C ALA A 82 2.95 -9.60 6.61
N GLU A 83 3.83 -9.70 7.61
CA GLU A 83 3.46 -9.41 9.00
C GLU A 83 3.62 -7.92 9.23
N VAL A 84 2.50 -7.20 9.33
CA VAL A 84 2.46 -5.74 9.42
C VAL A 84 2.46 -5.31 10.89
N TYR A 85 3.47 -4.53 11.29
CA TYR A 85 3.63 -4.05 12.67
C TYR A 85 3.11 -2.62 12.88
N SER A 86 3.26 -1.78 11.86
CA SER A 86 2.72 -0.42 11.89
C SER A 86 2.39 0.07 10.49
N ILE A 87 1.40 0.95 10.43
CA ILE A 87 0.96 1.63 9.21
C ILE A 87 0.90 3.13 9.49
N ILE A 88 1.48 3.93 8.60
CA ILE A 88 1.37 5.39 8.60
C ILE A 88 0.78 5.79 7.25
N ILE A 89 -0.24 6.63 7.23
CA ILE A 89 -0.90 7.11 6.01
C ILE A 89 -0.91 8.63 6.01
N ASN A 90 -0.47 9.22 4.90
CA ASN A 90 -0.57 10.66 4.63
C ASN A 90 -1.38 10.88 3.36
N ILE A 91 -2.40 11.72 3.44
CA ILE A 91 -3.24 12.10 2.30
C ILE A 91 -2.80 13.46 1.79
N ILE A 92 -2.44 13.56 0.51
CA ILE A 92 -2.02 14.78 -0.17
C ILE A 92 -2.85 14.94 -1.44
N GLY A 93 -3.89 15.77 -1.39
CA GLY A 93 -4.83 15.92 -2.49
C GLY A 93 -5.55 14.60 -2.81
N ASN A 94 -5.38 14.10 -4.03
CA ASN A 94 -5.91 12.81 -4.46
C ASN A 94 -4.93 11.64 -4.29
N THR A 95 -3.83 11.84 -3.57
CA THR A 95 -2.77 10.86 -3.40
C THR A 95 -2.66 10.44 -1.93
N ALA A 96 -2.56 9.14 -1.69
CA ALA A 96 -2.25 8.56 -0.39
C ALA A 96 -0.86 7.94 -0.43
N ILE A 97 -0.01 8.31 0.53
CA ILE A 97 1.29 7.69 0.77
C ILE A 97 1.17 6.86 2.05
N LEU A 98 1.39 5.56 1.93
CA LEU A 98 1.29 4.61 3.03
C LEU A 98 2.64 3.96 3.28
N LEU A 99 3.07 3.94 4.54
CA LEU A 99 4.27 3.24 4.99
C LEU A 99 3.87 2.06 5.87
N ASN A 100 4.40 0.88 5.55
CA ASN A 100 4.26 -0.34 6.36
C ASN A 100 5.63 -0.74 6.92
N ASP A 101 5.78 -0.87 8.25
CA ASP A 101 6.87 -1.66 8.85
C ASP A 101 6.44 -3.11 8.86
N ILE A 102 7.11 -3.95 8.10
CA ILE A 102 6.76 -5.37 7.95
C ILE A 102 7.96 -6.31 8.12
N ASP A 103 7.68 -7.56 8.48
CA ASP A 103 8.51 -8.69 8.09
C ASP A 103 7.85 -9.42 6.92
N LEU A 104 8.55 -9.57 5.83
CA LEU A 104 8.05 -10.24 4.63
C LEU A 104 8.62 -11.65 4.54
N ILE A 105 7.75 -12.66 4.57
CA ILE A 105 8.08 -14.03 4.20
C ILE A 105 7.82 -14.17 2.70
N ALA A 106 8.85 -14.46 1.94
CA ALA A 106 8.75 -14.65 0.50
C ALA A 106 9.60 -15.83 0.02
N VAL A 107 9.19 -16.41 -1.13
CA VAL A 107 10.07 -17.32 -1.88
C VAL A 107 10.64 -16.54 -3.05
N VAL A 108 11.96 -16.47 -3.14
CA VAL A 108 12.69 -15.77 -4.20
C VAL A 108 13.65 -16.74 -4.85
N GLY A 109 13.50 -16.99 -6.15
CA GLY A 109 14.34 -17.96 -6.86
C GLY A 109 14.30 -19.37 -6.24
N GLY A 110 13.16 -19.79 -5.68
CA GLY A 110 12.98 -21.08 -5.05
C GLY A 110 13.39 -21.17 -3.57
N ASN A 111 13.98 -20.12 -2.99
CA ASN A 111 14.41 -20.09 -1.60
C ASN A 111 13.46 -19.22 -0.76
N GLU A 112 13.02 -19.76 0.39
CA GLU A 112 12.27 -18.97 1.35
C GLU A 112 13.21 -18.02 2.10
N VAL A 113 12.82 -16.76 2.17
CA VAL A 113 13.55 -15.69 2.84
C VAL A 113 12.61 -14.89 3.73
N ILE A 114 13.13 -14.36 4.83
CA ILE A 114 12.40 -13.43 5.70
C ILE A 114 13.23 -12.16 5.81
N ASN A 115 12.64 -11.04 5.42
CA ASN A 115 13.31 -9.74 5.47
C ASN A 115 12.43 -8.68 6.12
N PRO A 116 13.01 -7.83 6.99
CA PRO A 116 12.32 -6.66 7.51
C PRO A 116 12.36 -5.52 6.48
N PHE A 117 11.20 -4.93 6.20
CA PHE A 117 11.08 -3.80 5.27
C PHE A 117 10.28 -2.65 5.84
N MET A 118 10.66 -1.43 5.46
CA MET A 118 9.72 -0.33 5.33
C MET A 118 9.22 -0.34 3.88
N VAL A 119 7.94 -0.62 3.71
CA VAL A 119 7.32 -0.63 2.38
C VAL A 119 6.57 0.68 2.18
N THR A 120 6.90 1.39 1.11
CA THR A 120 6.18 2.59 0.69
C THR A 120 5.19 2.19 -0.40
N GLU A 121 3.92 2.52 -0.19
CA GLU A 121 2.84 2.36 -1.14
C GLU A 121 2.29 3.75 -1.50
N VAL A 122 2.16 4.02 -2.78
CA VAL A 122 1.53 5.25 -3.28
C VAL A 122 0.25 4.88 -4.00
N TYR A 123 -0.85 5.45 -3.54
CA TYR A 123 -2.16 5.29 -4.17
C TYR A 123 -2.64 6.64 -4.72
N VAL A 124 -3.28 6.62 -5.87
CA VAL A 124 -3.89 7.80 -6.49
C VAL A 124 -5.39 7.54 -6.67
N ASN A 125 -6.21 8.47 -6.24
CA ASN A 125 -7.66 8.40 -6.45
C ASN A 125 -8.00 8.99 -7.82
N GLU A 126 -8.51 8.15 -8.70
CA GLU A 126 -8.99 8.54 -10.03
C GLU A 126 -10.48 8.26 -10.12
N ASN A 127 -11.29 9.32 -10.19
CA ASN A 127 -12.76 9.23 -10.31
C ASN A 127 -13.42 8.36 -9.22
N GLY A 128 -12.94 8.46 -7.99
CA GLY A 128 -13.46 7.70 -6.84
C GLY A 128 -12.85 6.30 -6.66
N GLN A 129 -11.94 5.87 -7.53
CA GLN A 129 -11.22 4.62 -7.42
C GLN A 129 -9.75 4.85 -7.04
N TRP A 130 -9.29 4.14 -6.00
CA TRP A 130 -7.90 4.12 -5.62
C TRP A 130 -7.12 3.14 -6.49
N LYS A 131 -6.05 3.63 -7.14
CA LYS A 131 -5.09 2.85 -7.92
C LYS A 131 -3.72 2.94 -7.29
N MET A 132 -2.97 1.84 -7.28
CA MET A 132 -1.59 1.85 -6.80
C MET A 132 -0.68 2.37 -7.91
N GLY A 133 0.04 3.46 -7.64
CA GLY A 133 1.03 4.06 -8.52
C GLY A 133 2.47 3.61 -8.22
N SER A 134 2.76 3.20 -6.97
CA SER A 134 4.10 2.68 -6.63
C SER A 134 4.07 1.75 -5.42
N LEU A 135 4.98 0.77 -5.45
CA LEU A 135 5.32 -0.11 -4.33
C LEU A 135 6.84 -0.22 -4.23
N THR A 136 7.42 0.21 -3.10
CA THR A 136 8.86 0.24 -2.90
C THR A 136 9.26 -0.45 -1.61
N PHE A 137 10.23 -1.37 -1.69
CA PHE A 137 10.76 -2.13 -0.56
C PHE A 137 12.10 -1.56 -0.11
N SER A 138 12.14 -0.93 1.07
CA SER A 138 13.36 -0.46 1.72
C SER A 138 13.72 -1.40 2.86
N LYS A 139 14.82 -2.16 2.71
CA LYS A 139 15.27 -3.11 3.75
C LYS A 139 15.69 -2.36 5.02
N LEU A 140 15.13 -2.78 6.16
CA LEU A 140 15.46 -2.23 7.47
C LEU A 140 16.69 -2.94 8.07
N SER A 141 17.47 -2.21 8.85
CA SER A 141 18.61 -2.75 9.59
C SER A 141 18.21 -3.46 10.90
N ARG A 142 16.94 -3.31 11.34
CA ARG A 142 16.44 -4.03 12.52
C ARG A 142 16.39 -5.53 12.27
N PRO A 143 16.45 -6.37 13.32
CA PRO A 143 16.22 -7.80 13.18
C PRO A 143 14.78 -8.13 12.78
N VAL A 144 14.59 -9.33 12.24
CA VAL A 144 13.27 -9.94 12.02
C VAL A 144 12.58 -10.11 13.38
N LYS A 145 11.28 -9.79 13.45
CA LYS A 145 10.46 -9.90 14.67
C LYS A 145 9.61 -11.18 14.71
N ILE A 146 9.32 -11.77 13.54
CA ILE A 146 8.64 -13.08 13.45
C ILE A 146 9.48 -14.14 14.15
N LYS A 147 8.83 -14.97 14.96
CA LYS A 147 9.44 -16.11 15.65
C LYS A 147 9.05 -17.40 14.95
#